data_3cf10b78fcd026de220c9dd4f6f06dae
#
_entry.id   3cf10b78fcd026de220c9dd4f6f06dae
#
_cell.length_a   1.000
_cell.length_b   1.000
_cell.length_c   1.000
_cell.angle_alpha   90.00
_cell.angle_beta   90.00
_cell.angle_gamma   90.00
#
_symmetry.space_group_name_H-M   'P 1'
#
loop_
_entity.id
_entity.type
_entity.pdbx_description
1 polymer ?
#
loop_
_entity_poly.entity_id
_entity_poly.type
_entity_poly.pdbx_seq_one_letter_code
_entity_poly.pdbx_strand_id
1 'polypeptide(L)'
;MSDPIVLSEGKERRHLTVVSGSTRVIRVSSHYPFHRVNGRLEFDRGAAEGFRLDIPAGTSLRWGPGEARDVTLVAYGGRGGA
;
A
#
# COMPACT_ATOMS: atom_id res chain seq x y z
N MET A 1 -1.10 27.70 1.25
CA MET A 1 -1.03 27.31 1.08
C MET A 1 -0.56 26.70 0.62
N SER A 2 -0.49 26.34 0.42
CA SER A 2 -0.16 25.89 0.01
C SER A 2 0.41 25.13 -0.49
N ASP A 3 0.53 25.01 -0.70
CA ASP A 3 1.46 24.61 -1.07
C ASP A 3 1.61 23.47 -1.78
N PRO A 4 2.45 23.26 -2.29
CA PRO A 4 2.87 22.24 -3.15
C PRO A 4 2.53 20.93 -2.66
N ILE A 5 2.48 20.86 -1.47
CA ILE A 5 2.07 19.72 -0.86
C ILE A 5 0.73 19.33 -1.33
N VAL A 6 0.08 20.24 -1.83
CA VAL A 6 -1.18 20.04 -2.40
C VAL A 6 -1.25 18.87 -3.31
N LEU A 7 -0.19 18.58 -4.00
CA LEU A 7 -0.20 17.47 -4.91
C LEU A 7 -0.48 16.15 -4.24
N SER A 8 0.19 15.89 -3.16
CA SER A 8 -0.05 14.64 -2.48
C SER A 8 -1.27 14.74 -1.62
N GLU A 9 -1.63 15.90 -1.20
CA GLU A 9 -2.79 16.03 -0.38
C GLU A 9 -4.08 15.75 -1.12
N GLY A 10 -4.05 15.83 -2.42
CA GLY A 10 -5.25 15.54 -3.17
C GLY A 10 -5.59 14.08 -3.22
N LYS A 11 -4.71 13.21 -2.74
CA LYS A 11 -4.93 11.79 -2.83
C LYS A 11 -5.45 11.24 -1.52
N GLU A 12 -6.36 10.31 -1.65
CA GLU A 12 -6.90 9.64 -0.49
C GLU A 12 -5.87 8.67 0.07
N ARG A 13 -5.82 8.57 1.39
CA ARG A 13 -4.95 7.62 2.04
C ARG A 13 -5.76 6.74 2.97
N ARG A 14 -5.26 5.53 3.19
CA ARG A 14 -5.88 4.58 4.09
C ARG A 14 -4.81 3.89 4.90
N HIS A 15 -5.16 3.53 6.13
CA HIS A 15 -4.26 2.81 7.00
C HIS A 15 -4.82 1.43 7.23
N LEU A 16 -3.99 0.41 7.04
CA LEU A 16 -4.41 -0.97 7.22
C LEU A 16 -3.35 -1.72 8.00
N THR A 17 -3.80 -2.72 8.75
CA THR A 17 -2.87 -3.68 9.34
C THR A 17 -2.84 -4.89 8.43
N VAL A 18 -1.65 -5.32 8.05
CA VAL A 18 -1.44 -6.43 7.13
C VAL A 18 -0.62 -7.48 7.84
N VAL A 19 -1.12 -8.70 7.88
CA VAL A 19 -0.47 -9.82 8.56
C VAL A 19 -0.04 -10.84 7.53
N SER A 20 1.19 -11.31 7.63
CA SER A 20 1.67 -12.35 6.75
C SER A 20 1.32 -13.72 7.31
N GLY A 21 0.60 -14.52 6.51
CA GLY A 21 0.34 -15.90 6.83
C GLY A 21 1.33 -16.85 6.17
N SER A 22 2.40 -16.30 5.61
CA SER A 22 3.40 -17.10 4.91
C SER A 22 4.50 -17.53 5.85
N THR A 23 5.19 -18.63 5.48
CA THR A 23 6.41 -19.05 6.18
C THR A 23 7.63 -18.46 5.52
N ARG A 24 7.47 -17.65 4.49
CA ARG A 24 8.56 -17.02 3.77
C ARG A 24 8.41 -15.52 3.79
N VAL A 25 9.50 -14.82 3.53
CA VAL A 25 9.47 -13.37 3.42
C VAL A 25 8.68 -13.00 2.18
N ILE A 26 7.78 -12.03 2.33
CA ILE A 26 7.02 -11.49 1.21
C ILE A 26 7.42 -10.03 1.05
N ARG A 27 7.69 -9.63 -0.20
CA ARG A 27 8.10 -8.27 -0.50
C ARG A 27 7.09 -7.64 -1.46
N VAL A 28 6.73 -6.39 -1.20
CA VAL A 28 5.79 -5.66 -2.04
C VAL A 28 6.41 -4.34 -2.45
N SER A 29 6.43 -4.08 -3.75
CA SER A 29 7.01 -2.83 -4.26
C SER A 29 6.00 -1.70 -4.16
N SER A 30 6.54 -0.48 -4.20
CA SER A 30 5.71 0.72 -4.03
C SER A 30 4.67 0.90 -5.12
N HIS A 31 4.94 0.40 -6.31
CA HIS A 31 4.05 0.60 -7.46
C HIS A 31 2.99 -0.47 -7.63
N TYR A 32 3.08 -1.53 -6.88
CA TYR A 32 2.19 -2.66 -7.09
C TYR A 32 0.79 -2.37 -6.55
N PRO A 33 -0.26 -2.73 -7.28
CA PRO A 33 -1.63 -2.55 -6.76
C PRO A 33 -1.78 -3.39 -5.50
N PHE A 34 -2.02 -2.75 -4.38
CA PHE A 34 -1.90 -3.46 -3.11
C PHE A 34 -2.95 -4.55 -2.95
N HIS A 35 -4.14 -4.35 -3.51
CA HIS A 35 -5.18 -5.37 -3.37
C HIS A 35 -4.84 -6.67 -4.10
N ARG A 36 -3.79 -6.67 -4.94
CA ARG A 36 -3.41 -7.85 -5.74
C ARG A 36 -2.15 -8.53 -5.24
N VAL A 37 -1.65 -8.10 -4.08
CA VAL A 37 -0.43 -8.73 -3.55
C VAL A 37 -0.69 -10.17 -3.16
N ASN A 38 0.41 -10.86 -2.87
CA ASN A 38 0.43 -12.25 -2.47
C ASN A 38 -0.75 -12.59 -1.55
N GLY A 39 -1.46 -13.66 -1.87
CA GLY A 39 -2.63 -14.04 -1.11
C GLY A 39 -2.35 -14.44 0.33
N ARG A 40 -1.08 -14.64 0.69
CA ARG A 40 -0.72 -14.92 2.07
C ARG A 40 -0.69 -13.68 2.95
N LEU A 41 -0.74 -12.49 2.36
CA LEU A 41 -0.90 -11.28 3.15
C LEU A 41 -2.38 -11.08 3.42
N GLU A 42 -2.72 -10.94 4.71
CA GLU A 42 -4.11 -10.87 5.15
C GLU A 42 -4.47 -9.47 5.54
N PHE A 43 -5.46 -8.91 4.88
CA PHE A 43 -5.95 -7.56 5.13
C PHE A 43 -7.27 -7.38 4.38
N ASP A 44 -7.90 -6.24 4.56
CA ASP A 44 -9.14 -5.93 3.86
C ASP A 44 -8.82 -5.53 2.42
N ARG A 45 -8.89 -6.48 1.51
CA ARG A 45 -8.52 -6.23 0.12
C ARG A 45 -9.47 -5.26 -0.56
N GLY A 46 -10.73 -5.27 -0.17
CA GLY A 46 -11.67 -4.31 -0.74
C GLY A 46 -11.28 -2.90 -0.40
N ALA A 47 -10.78 -2.67 0.81
CA ALA A 47 -10.35 -1.34 1.22
C ALA A 47 -9.08 -0.92 0.48
N ALA A 48 -8.31 -1.86 -0.03
CA ALA A 48 -7.06 -1.57 -0.72
C ALA A 48 -7.22 -1.41 -2.22
N GLU A 49 -8.40 -1.65 -2.74
CA GLU A 49 -8.61 -1.58 -4.18
C GLU A 49 -8.40 -0.15 -4.67
N GLY A 50 -7.56 -0.01 -5.70
CA GLY A 50 -7.23 1.31 -6.22
C GLY A 50 -6.13 2.02 -5.47
N PHE A 51 -5.46 1.32 -4.54
CA PHE A 51 -4.42 1.92 -3.70
C PHE A 51 -3.10 1.18 -3.86
N ARG A 52 -2.02 1.88 -3.53
CA ARG A 52 -0.68 1.31 -3.49
C ARG A 52 -0.01 1.75 -2.20
N LEU A 53 1.12 1.14 -1.86
CA LEU A 53 1.85 1.54 -0.66
C LEU A 53 2.33 2.99 -0.79
N ASP A 54 2.14 3.74 0.28
CA ASP A 54 2.60 5.13 0.34
C ASP A 54 4.03 5.15 0.87
N ILE A 55 4.95 4.66 0.03
CA ILE A 55 6.37 4.63 0.35
C ILE A 55 7.11 5.20 -0.86
N PRO A 56 8.36 5.59 -0.70
CA PRO A 56 9.10 6.20 -1.80
C PRO A 56 9.12 5.31 -3.04
N ALA A 57 8.96 5.91 -4.19
CA ALA A 57 8.96 5.19 -5.45
C ALA A 57 10.25 4.39 -5.60
N GLY A 58 10.11 3.16 -6.05
CA GLY A 58 11.25 2.30 -6.25
C GLY A 58 11.68 1.51 -5.02
N THR A 59 11.03 1.74 -3.88
CA THR A 59 11.34 0.96 -2.69
C THR A 59 10.28 -0.10 -2.48
N SER A 60 10.46 -0.92 -1.46
CA SER A 60 9.52 -1.99 -1.16
C SER A 60 9.47 -2.19 0.35
N LEU A 61 8.40 -2.83 0.81
CA LEU A 61 8.26 -3.30 2.18
C LEU A 61 8.37 -4.82 2.20
N ARG A 62 8.82 -5.37 3.31
CA ARG A 62 8.93 -6.80 3.51
C ARG A 62 8.13 -7.21 4.72
N TRP A 63 7.56 -8.39 4.63
CA TRP A 63 6.93 -9.05 5.77
C TRP A 63 7.68 -10.34 6.03
N GLY A 64 8.20 -10.50 7.24
CA GLY A 64 8.73 -11.78 7.64
C GLY A 64 7.59 -12.74 7.95
N PRO A 65 7.90 -14.02 8.16
CA PRO A 65 6.85 -15.01 8.46
C PRO A 65 6.04 -14.60 9.69
N GLY A 66 4.74 -14.56 9.53
CA GLY A 66 3.84 -14.22 10.63
C GLY A 66 3.87 -12.78 11.07
N GLU A 67 4.62 -11.93 10.37
CA GLU A 67 4.77 -10.54 10.79
C GLU A 67 3.55 -9.73 10.46
N ALA A 68 3.19 -8.82 11.39
CA ALA A 68 2.11 -7.87 11.16
C ALA A 68 2.73 -6.48 11.01
N ARG A 69 2.27 -5.72 10.03
CA ARG A 69 2.72 -4.35 9.82
C ARG A 69 1.54 -3.45 9.55
N ASP A 70 1.57 -2.27 10.16
CA ASP A 70 0.63 -1.23 9.82
C ASP A 70 1.19 -0.49 8.62
N VAL A 71 0.38 -0.32 7.59
CA VAL A 71 0.82 0.37 6.39
C VAL A 71 -0.12 1.50 6.05
N THR A 72 0.41 2.47 5.34
CA THR A 72 -0.39 3.54 4.77
C THR A 72 -0.43 3.32 3.28
N LEU A 73 -1.63 3.36 2.72
CA LEU A 73 -1.84 3.23 1.28
C LEU A 73 -2.27 4.58 0.74
N VAL A 74 -1.94 4.82 -0.51
CA VAL A 74 -2.34 6.06 -1.19
C VAL A 74 -3.02 5.69 -2.49
N ALA A 75 -4.06 6.41 -2.83
CA ALA A 75 -4.79 6.15 -4.07
C ALA A 75 -3.88 6.40 -5.27
N TYR A 76 -4.05 5.59 -6.32
CA TYR A 76 -3.32 5.83 -7.54
C TYR A 76 -3.64 7.24 -8.01
N GLY A 77 -2.64 7.90 -8.46
CA GLY A 77 -2.79 9.23 -8.86
C GLY A 77 -3.67 9.34 -10.02
N GLY A 78 -4.26 10.10 -10.15
CA GLY A 78 -4.86 10.12 -11.15
C GLY A 78 -6.15 10.39 -11.38
N ARG A 79 -6.31 10.49 -11.50
CA ARG A 79 -7.16 10.49 -11.90
C ARG A 79 -7.62 9.81 -12.29
N GLY A 80 -7.72 9.41 -12.09
CA GLY A 80 -7.96 8.85 -12.32
C GLY A 80 -7.95 8.38 -12.52
N GLY A 81 -7.75 8.38 -12.33
CA GLY A 81 -7.72 8.11 -12.51
C GLY A 81 -7.76 8.18 -12.85
N ALA A 82 -7.66 8.59 -12.95
CA ALA A 82 -7.62 8.86 -13.32
C ALA A 82 -7.56 8.94 -13.40
#